data_edd772aaa699cc4b7d835d40172e0267
#
_entry.id   edd772aaa699cc4b7d835d40172e0267
#
_cell.length_a   1.000
_cell.length_b   1.000
_cell.length_c   1.000
_cell.angle_alpha   90.00
_cell.angle_beta   90.00
_cell.angle_gamma   90.00
#
_symmetry.space_group_name_H-M   'P 1'
#
loop_
_entity.id
_entity.type
_entity.pdbx_description
1 polymer ?
#
loop_
_entity_poly.entity_id
_entity_poly.type
_entity_poly.pdbx_seq_one_letter_code
_entity_poly.pdbx_strand_id
1 'polypeptide(L)'
;SSAASDVYKRQGVKPLKSFMLKQTSTKDLDTFFKIAGYEEGSVTSEDDISMTVLVPSFIISELRIAFIIGFLIYIPFIIIDMVVSSTLMSMGMMMLPPTTISAPFKILLFVMADGWNLIIGNLVATFK
;
A
#
# COMPACT_ATOMS: atom_id res chain seq x y z
N SER A 1 23.97 31.31 5.77
CA SER A 1 25.02 30.53 6.44
C SER A 1 24.61 29.07 6.60
N SER A 2 25.57 28.18 6.76
CA SER A 2 25.31 26.76 6.95
C SER A 2 24.47 26.47 8.20
N ALA A 3 24.67 27.22 9.30
CA ALA A 3 23.93 27.04 10.54
C ALA A 3 22.44 27.37 10.37
N ALA A 4 22.10 28.47 9.72
CA ALA A 4 20.71 28.82 9.43
C ALA A 4 20.07 27.81 8.47
N SER A 5 20.78 27.38 7.44
CA SER A 5 20.34 26.34 6.51
C SER A 5 20.05 25.03 7.22
N ASP A 6 20.89 24.61 8.17
CA ASP A 6 20.71 23.40 8.94
C ASP A 6 19.46 23.47 9.85
N VAL A 7 19.19 24.63 10.46
CA VAL A 7 17.98 24.85 11.26
C VAL A 7 16.72 24.70 10.39
N TYR A 8 16.70 25.30 9.21
CA TYR A 8 15.56 25.19 8.28
C TYR A 8 15.36 23.74 7.80
N LYS A 9 16.44 23.04 7.49
CA LYS A 9 16.37 21.63 7.10
C LYS A 9 15.79 20.76 8.20
N ARG A 10 16.21 20.95 9.44
CA ARG A 10 15.67 20.22 10.60
C ARG A 10 14.19 20.52 10.80
N GLN A 11 13.77 21.78 10.71
CA GLN A 11 12.38 22.17 10.85
C GLN A 11 11.48 21.59 9.75
N GLY A 12 11.99 21.50 8.51
CA GLY A 12 11.29 20.88 7.40
C GLY A 12 11.22 19.36 7.48
N VAL A 13 12.29 18.73 7.94
CA VAL A 13 12.40 17.25 8.04
C VAL A 13 11.59 16.70 9.22
N LYS A 14 11.51 17.42 10.33
CA LYS A 14 10.84 16.93 11.55
C LYS A 14 9.38 16.54 11.36
N PRO A 15 8.50 17.38 10.77
CA PRO A 15 7.12 16.97 10.50
C PRO A 15 7.02 15.83 9.48
N LEU A 16 7.88 15.83 8.47
CA LEU A 16 7.94 14.75 7.48
C LEU A 16 8.33 13.43 8.14
N LYS A 17 9.34 13.44 8.97
CA LYS A 17 9.81 12.28 9.74
C LYS A 17 8.73 11.73 10.66
N SER A 18 8.04 12.59 11.38
CA SER A 18 6.92 12.21 12.24
C SER A 18 5.78 11.56 11.44
N PHE A 19 5.42 12.13 10.29
CA PHE A 19 4.44 11.55 9.39
C PHE A 19 4.86 10.16 8.89
N MET A 20 6.09 10.03 8.41
CA MET A 20 6.62 8.76 7.91
C MET A 20 6.64 7.68 8.99
N LEU A 21 7.02 8.03 10.22
CA LEU A 21 7.01 7.10 11.35
C LEU A 21 5.61 6.58 11.66
N LYS A 22 4.58 7.44 11.61
CA LYS A 22 3.20 7.04 11.83
C LYS A 22 2.69 6.05 10.78
N GLN A 23 3.16 6.18 9.55
CA GLN A 23 2.74 5.32 8.45
C GLN A 23 3.58 4.04 8.33
N THR A 24 4.76 4.01 8.95
CA THR A 24 5.67 2.86 8.87
C THR A 24 5.27 1.77 9.86
N SER A 25 5.22 0.53 9.37
CA SER A 25 5.00 -0.65 10.22
C SER A 25 6.16 -0.82 11.20
N THR A 26 5.84 -1.09 12.46
CA THR A 26 6.84 -1.38 13.50
C THR A 26 7.74 -2.55 13.10
N LYS A 27 7.18 -3.57 12.46
CA LYS A 27 7.92 -4.73 11.98
C LYS A 27 8.95 -4.35 10.92
N ASP A 28 8.58 -3.51 9.97
CA ASP A 28 9.49 -3.07 8.92
C ASP A 28 10.59 -2.18 9.49
N LEU A 29 10.23 -1.28 10.38
CA LEU A 29 11.18 -0.41 11.07
C LEU A 29 12.20 -1.23 11.87
N ASP A 30 11.75 -2.21 12.63
CA ASP A 30 12.62 -3.12 13.41
C ASP A 30 13.58 -3.89 12.50
N THR A 31 13.10 -4.36 11.36
CA THR A 31 13.95 -5.05 10.39
C THR A 31 15.10 -4.17 9.91
N PHE A 32 14.82 -2.91 9.57
CA PHE A 32 15.85 -1.98 9.11
C PHE A 32 16.76 -1.49 10.24
N PHE A 33 16.26 -1.40 11.48
CA PHE A 33 17.12 -1.15 12.64
C PHE A 33 18.17 -2.25 12.82
N LYS A 34 17.75 -3.50 12.69
CA LYS A 34 18.67 -4.65 12.78
C LYS A 34 19.71 -4.63 11.66
N ILE A 35 19.28 -4.34 10.43
CA ILE A 35 20.19 -4.22 9.27
C ILE A 35 21.20 -3.09 9.49
N ALA A 36 20.76 -1.97 10.05
CA ALA A 36 21.62 -0.81 10.33
C ALA A 36 22.50 -0.97 11.58
N GLY A 37 22.33 -2.05 12.33
CA GLY A 37 23.13 -2.30 13.52
C GLY A 37 22.70 -1.51 14.75
N TYR A 38 21.45 -1.12 14.85
CA TYR A 38 20.93 -0.46 16.04
C TYR A 38 20.83 -1.48 17.19
N GLU A 39 21.29 -1.07 18.38
CA GLU A 39 21.14 -1.88 19.58
C GLU A 39 19.72 -1.76 20.15
N GLU A 40 19.25 -2.82 20.78
CA GLU A 40 17.94 -2.79 21.43
C GLU A 40 17.93 -1.71 22.52
N GLY A 41 16.90 -0.87 22.49
CA GLY A 41 16.74 0.24 23.42
C GLY A 41 17.57 1.48 23.12
N SER A 42 18.33 1.50 22.03
CA SER A 42 19.11 2.69 21.64
C SER A 42 18.23 3.85 21.12
N VAL A 43 17.04 3.53 20.63
CA VAL A 43 16.08 4.50 20.10
C VAL A 43 15.10 4.88 21.21
N THR A 44 15.23 6.08 21.74
CA THR A 44 14.37 6.61 22.81
C THR A 44 13.45 7.73 22.32
N SER A 45 13.76 8.33 21.19
CA SER A 45 12.97 9.41 20.59
C SER A 45 12.95 9.30 19.07
N GLU A 46 12.03 10.02 18.44
CA GLU A 46 11.97 10.10 16.97
C GLU A 46 13.25 10.67 16.35
N ASP A 47 13.94 11.55 17.07
CA ASP A 47 15.16 12.19 16.59
C ASP A 47 16.35 11.20 16.50
N ASP A 48 16.28 10.08 17.23
CA ASP A 48 17.31 9.04 17.20
C ASP A 48 17.26 8.18 15.93
N ILE A 49 16.18 8.29 15.18
CA ILE A 49 15.97 7.49 13.97
C ILE A 49 16.55 8.20 12.75
N SER A 50 17.53 7.56 12.11
CA SER A 50 18.13 8.08 10.88
C SER A 50 17.16 7.99 9.70
N MET A 51 17.15 8.97 8.83
CA MET A 51 16.40 8.92 7.58
C MET A 51 16.85 7.78 6.66
N THR A 52 18.09 7.35 6.75
CA THR A 52 18.61 6.21 5.99
C THR A 52 17.97 4.88 6.39
N VAL A 53 17.42 4.79 7.59
CA VAL A 53 16.64 3.65 8.08
C VAL A 53 15.14 3.87 7.84
N LEU A 54 14.66 5.06 8.10
CA LEU A 54 13.23 5.39 8.03
C LEU A 54 12.69 5.35 6.60
N VAL A 55 13.40 5.95 5.64
CA VAL A 55 12.94 6.02 4.23
C VAL A 55 12.70 4.62 3.64
N PRO A 56 13.64 3.68 3.67
CA PRO A 56 13.38 2.34 3.15
C PRO A 56 12.29 1.59 3.94
N SER A 57 12.23 1.75 5.25
CA SER A 57 11.17 1.15 6.07
C SER A 57 9.79 1.65 5.67
N PHE A 58 9.67 2.97 5.46
CA PHE A 58 8.45 3.62 5.02
C PHE A 58 8.04 3.12 3.63
N ILE A 59 8.97 3.07 2.68
CA ILE A 59 8.70 2.61 1.31
C ILE A 59 8.19 1.17 1.32
N ILE A 60 8.83 0.29 2.05
CA ILE A 60 8.42 -1.13 2.14
C ILE A 60 7.03 -1.25 2.78
N SER A 61 6.74 -0.49 3.83
CA SER A 61 5.41 -0.47 4.46
C SER A 61 4.33 0.00 3.49
N GLU A 62 4.58 1.10 2.77
CA GLU A 62 3.64 1.66 1.81
C GLU A 62 3.40 0.71 0.63
N LEU A 63 4.44 0.09 0.10
CA LEU A 63 4.32 -0.89 -0.96
C LEU A 63 3.50 -2.11 -0.52
N ARG A 64 3.72 -2.60 0.69
CA ARG A 64 2.94 -3.71 1.23
C ARG A 64 1.45 -3.38 1.29
N ILE A 65 1.11 -2.22 1.82
CA ILE A 65 -0.28 -1.76 1.91
C ILE A 65 -0.88 -1.62 0.50
N ALA A 66 -0.14 -1.02 -0.43
CA ALA A 66 -0.59 -0.86 -1.81
C ALA A 66 -0.87 -2.21 -2.49
N PHE A 67 0.00 -3.20 -2.31
CA PHE A 67 -0.21 -4.55 -2.83
C PHE A 67 -1.42 -5.23 -2.21
N ILE A 68 -1.61 -5.11 -0.90
CA ILE A 68 -2.78 -5.70 -0.21
C ILE A 68 -4.07 -5.08 -0.73
N ILE A 69 -4.15 -3.75 -0.84
CA ILE A 69 -5.31 -3.05 -1.36
C ILE A 69 -5.59 -3.46 -2.80
N GLY A 70 -4.57 -3.44 -3.66
CA GLY A 70 -4.70 -3.83 -5.05
C GLY A 70 -5.17 -5.27 -5.22
N PHE A 71 -4.64 -6.19 -4.41
CA PHE A 71 -5.03 -7.58 -4.42
C PHE A 71 -6.50 -7.78 -3.98
N LEU A 72 -6.92 -7.12 -2.91
CA LEU A 72 -8.29 -7.20 -2.41
C LEU A 72 -9.31 -6.62 -3.41
N ILE A 73 -8.94 -5.59 -4.15
CA ILE A 73 -9.78 -5.03 -5.22
C ILE A 73 -9.85 -6.00 -6.41
N TYR A 74 -8.77 -6.70 -6.69
CA TYR A 74 -8.66 -7.58 -7.85
C TYR A 74 -9.39 -8.92 -7.65
N ILE A 75 -9.45 -9.46 -6.44
CA ILE A 75 -10.06 -10.78 -6.15
C ILE A 75 -11.48 -10.92 -6.68
N PRO A 76 -12.42 -9.99 -6.44
CA PRO A 76 -13.78 -10.11 -6.97
C PRO A 76 -13.83 -10.23 -8.49
N PHE A 77 -12.93 -9.55 -9.19
CA PHE A 77 -12.85 -9.59 -10.66
C PHE A 77 -12.31 -10.92 -11.16
N ILE A 78 -11.35 -11.52 -10.46
CA ILE A 78 -10.86 -12.87 -10.77
C ILE A 78 -11.99 -13.89 -10.63
N ILE A 79 -12.78 -13.80 -9.58
CA ILE A 79 -13.91 -14.71 -9.35
C ILE A 79 -14.91 -14.63 -10.51
N ILE A 80 -15.23 -13.43 -10.97
CA ILE A 80 -16.10 -13.24 -12.13
C ILE A 80 -15.49 -13.88 -13.39
N ASP A 81 -14.21 -13.69 -13.64
CA ASP A 81 -13.53 -14.30 -14.78
C ASP A 81 -13.60 -15.82 -14.73
N MET A 82 -13.37 -16.41 -13.56
CA MET A 82 -13.43 -17.85 -13.37
C MET A 82 -14.84 -18.41 -13.59
N VAL A 83 -15.86 -17.76 -13.06
CA VAL A 83 -17.26 -18.16 -13.23
C VAL A 83 -17.67 -18.06 -14.69
N VAL A 84 -17.37 -16.97 -15.36
CA VAL A 84 -17.69 -16.77 -16.78
C VAL A 84 -16.96 -17.78 -17.64
N SER A 85 -15.66 -18.01 -17.42
CA SER A 85 -14.88 -18.99 -18.16
C SER A 85 -15.45 -20.41 -18.01
N SER A 86 -15.77 -20.80 -16.79
CA SER A 86 -16.34 -22.13 -16.50
C SER A 86 -17.70 -22.31 -17.17
N THR A 87 -18.54 -21.30 -17.13
CA THR A 87 -19.85 -21.31 -17.76
C THR A 87 -19.74 -21.43 -19.28
N LEU A 88 -18.88 -20.64 -19.91
CA LEU A 88 -18.66 -20.68 -21.35
C LEU A 88 -18.10 -22.04 -21.81
N MET A 89 -17.16 -22.60 -21.07
CA MET A 89 -16.63 -23.94 -21.36
C MET A 89 -17.71 -25.00 -21.26
N SER A 90 -18.56 -24.93 -20.24
CA SER A 90 -19.68 -25.86 -20.05
C SER A 90 -20.68 -25.80 -21.20
N MET A 91 -20.85 -24.66 -21.82
CA MET A 91 -21.73 -24.42 -22.97
C MET A 91 -21.06 -24.74 -24.31
N GLY A 92 -19.81 -25.17 -24.32
CA GLY A 92 -19.05 -25.43 -25.54
C GLY A 92 -18.55 -24.18 -26.26
N MET A 93 -18.61 -23.02 -25.64
CA MET A 93 -18.20 -21.73 -26.22
C MET A 93 -16.71 -21.44 -25.99
N MET A 94 -15.85 -22.36 -26.43
CA MET A 94 -14.40 -22.23 -26.21
C MET A 94 -13.74 -21.13 -27.06
N MET A 95 -14.41 -20.66 -28.12
CA MET A 95 -13.88 -19.65 -29.03
C MET A 95 -14.13 -18.21 -28.58
N LEU A 96 -15.04 -17.99 -27.61
CA LEU A 96 -15.34 -16.66 -27.09
C LEU A 96 -14.33 -16.28 -26.00
N PRO A 97 -13.72 -15.06 -26.07
CA PRO A 97 -12.83 -14.61 -25.01
C PRO A 97 -13.60 -14.38 -23.71
N PRO A 98 -13.29 -15.12 -22.62
CA PRO A 98 -14.00 -14.94 -21.33
C PRO A 98 -13.89 -13.51 -20.78
N THR A 99 -12.77 -12.85 -21.02
CA THR A 99 -12.53 -11.47 -20.56
C THR A 99 -13.51 -10.47 -21.19
N THR A 100 -13.84 -10.64 -22.45
CA THR A 100 -14.80 -9.76 -23.16
C THR A 100 -16.22 -9.91 -22.60
N ILE A 101 -16.63 -11.12 -22.28
CA ILE A 101 -17.96 -11.39 -21.72
C ILE A 101 -18.03 -11.02 -20.25
N SER A 102 -16.96 -11.19 -19.50
CA SER A 102 -16.92 -10.83 -18.09
C SER A 102 -16.83 -9.31 -17.83
N ALA A 103 -16.36 -8.51 -18.80
CA ALA A 103 -16.16 -7.09 -18.63
C ALA A 103 -17.43 -6.33 -18.18
N PRO A 104 -18.61 -6.52 -18.77
CA PRO A 104 -19.83 -5.87 -18.28
C PRO A 104 -20.18 -6.22 -16.84
N PHE A 105 -19.96 -7.49 -16.44
CA PHE A 105 -20.23 -7.94 -15.08
C PHE A 105 -19.25 -7.33 -14.08
N LYS A 106 -18.00 -7.16 -14.47
CA LYS A 106 -16.98 -6.49 -13.65
C LYS A 106 -17.33 -5.02 -13.41
N ILE A 107 -17.74 -4.32 -14.48
CA ILE A 107 -18.17 -2.92 -14.39
C ILE A 107 -19.39 -2.82 -13.47
N LEU A 108 -20.37 -3.69 -13.66
CA LEU A 108 -21.57 -3.72 -12.83
C LEU A 108 -21.23 -3.96 -11.36
N LEU A 109 -20.38 -4.95 -11.07
CA LEU A 109 -19.93 -5.23 -9.71
C LEU A 109 -19.25 -4.01 -9.08
N PHE A 110 -18.36 -3.35 -9.83
CA PHE A 110 -17.65 -2.17 -9.36
C PHE A 110 -18.61 -1.03 -9.00
N VAL A 111 -19.60 -0.79 -9.86
CA VAL A 111 -20.61 0.23 -9.63
C VAL A 111 -21.51 -0.13 -8.44
N MET A 112 -22.00 -1.37 -8.38
CA MET A 112 -22.86 -1.84 -7.29
C MET A 112 -22.17 -1.82 -5.92
N ALA A 113 -20.89 -2.10 -5.89
CA ALA A 113 -20.09 -2.05 -4.67
C ALA A 113 -19.66 -0.61 -4.29
N ASP A 114 -20.12 0.39 -5.04
CA ASP A 114 -19.68 1.78 -4.87
C ASP A 114 -18.14 1.89 -4.85
N GLY A 115 -17.53 1.32 -5.89
CA GLY A 115 -16.10 1.03 -5.93
C GLY A 115 -15.22 2.26 -5.74
N TRP A 116 -15.62 3.41 -6.24
CA TRP A 116 -14.85 4.64 -6.07
C TRP A 116 -14.79 5.06 -4.61
N ASN A 117 -15.91 5.05 -3.90
CA ASN A 117 -15.94 5.36 -2.47
C ASN A 117 -15.17 4.32 -1.66
N LEU A 118 -15.28 3.06 -2.04
CA LEU A 118 -14.54 1.98 -1.39
C LEU A 118 -13.02 2.17 -1.54
N ILE A 119 -12.55 2.47 -2.73
CA ILE A 119 -11.12 2.68 -3.00
C ILE A 119 -10.63 3.92 -2.28
N ILE A 120 -11.28 5.05 -2.45
CA ILE A 120 -10.86 6.34 -1.86
C ILE A 120 -10.97 6.29 -0.34
N GLY A 121 -12.08 5.79 0.19
CA GLY A 121 -12.30 5.68 1.63
C GLY A 121 -11.27 4.80 2.32
N ASN A 122 -10.97 3.64 1.76
CA ASN A 122 -9.96 2.74 2.31
C ASN A 122 -8.55 3.30 2.17
N LEU A 123 -8.25 3.95 1.04
CA LEU A 123 -6.95 4.57 0.83
C LEU A 123 -6.70 5.68 1.86
N VAL A 124 -7.67 6.57 2.06
CA VAL A 124 -7.58 7.65 3.06
C VAL A 124 -7.46 7.08 4.47
N ALA A 125 -8.20 6.02 4.80
CA ALA A 125 -8.15 5.38 6.11
C ALA A 125 -6.81 4.70 6.42
N THR A 126 -5.96 4.41 5.42
CA THR A 126 -4.62 3.89 5.66
C THR A 126 -3.65 4.95 6.21
N PHE A 127 -3.96 6.22 6.02
CA PHE A 127 -3.16 7.32 6.58
C PHE A 127 -3.61 7.60 8.01
N LYS A 128 -2.68 7.48 8.93
CA LYS A 128 -2.91 7.64 10.37
C LYS A 128 -2.66 9.04 10.86
#